data_7c5f1b8d9ee3691db22d30a4381f8bb6
#
_entry.id   7c5f1b8d9ee3691db22d30a4381f8bb6
#
_cell.length_a   1.000
_cell.length_b   1.000
_cell.length_c   1.000
_cell.angle_alpha   90.00
_cell.angle_beta   90.00
_cell.angle_gamma   90.00
#
_symmetry.space_group_name_H-M   'P 1'
#
loop_
_entity.id
_entity.type
_entity.pdbx_description
1 polymer ?
#
loop_
_entity_poly.entity_id
_entity_poly.type
_entity_poly.pdbx_seq_one_letter_code
_entity_poly.pdbx_strand_id
1 'polypeptide(L)'
;HPTRWTGGTACELIRNYDAESGQPLFLKVSFARPHSPYDPPARFLQLYADREIPAPAVGDWCGKYAAPADPARLAPDAPFGNFGEEYARRSRRHYYASVTFVDEEIGKIIRALKEKGMYDRSLIIFVADHGGYAGGIIITGGRRILMKGRRTFRSW
;
A
#
# COMPACT_ATOMS: atom_id res chain seq x y z
N HIS A 1 -4.28 14.30 4.50
CA HIS A 1 -3.82 13.22 3.63
C HIS A 1 -5.01 12.31 3.25
N PRO A 2 -5.17 11.92 1.97
CA PRO A 2 -6.33 11.12 1.52
C PRO A 2 -6.53 9.83 2.30
N THR A 3 -5.46 9.08 2.59
CA THR A 3 -5.53 7.84 3.38
C THR A 3 -6.19 8.06 4.74
N ARG A 4 -5.81 9.12 5.46
CA ARG A 4 -6.41 9.46 6.76
C ARG A 4 -7.87 9.87 6.63
N TRP A 5 -8.18 10.63 5.60
CA TRP A 5 -9.56 11.04 5.33
C TRP A 5 -10.45 9.82 5.05
N THR A 6 -10.00 8.90 4.18
CA THR A 6 -10.72 7.65 3.89
C THR A 6 -10.98 6.83 5.15
N GLY A 7 -9.93 6.60 5.97
CA GLY A 7 -10.09 5.86 7.23
C GLY A 7 -11.01 6.56 8.23
N GLY A 8 -10.87 7.89 8.37
CA GLY A 8 -11.72 8.70 9.25
C GLY A 8 -13.18 8.66 8.84
N THR A 9 -13.46 8.88 7.55
CA THR A 9 -14.84 8.81 7.01
C THR A 9 -15.46 7.43 7.20
N ALA A 10 -14.69 6.36 6.98
CA ALA A 10 -15.18 5.00 7.24
C ALA A 10 -15.54 4.79 8.72
N CYS A 11 -14.71 5.29 9.65
CA CYS A 11 -15.01 5.24 11.08
C CYS A 11 -16.28 6.03 11.43
N GLU A 12 -16.48 7.20 10.85
CA GLU A 12 -17.68 8.02 11.07
C GLU A 12 -18.94 7.32 10.56
N LEU A 13 -18.90 6.74 9.36
CA LEU A 13 -20.00 5.95 8.82
C LEU A 13 -20.38 4.79 9.73
N ILE A 14 -19.39 4.04 10.25
CA ILE A 14 -19.64 2.92 11.18
C ILE A 14 -20.27 3.43 12.48
N ARG A 15 -19.74 4.50 13.07
CA ARG A 15 -20.28 5.02 14.34
C ARG A 15 -21.70 5.55 14.21
N ASN A 16 -22.04 6.16 13.08
CA ASN A 16 -23.33 6.74 12.82
C ASN A 16 -24.34 5.73 12.25
N TYR A 17 -23.89 4.52 11.89
CA TYR A 17 -24.77 3.49 11.39
C TYR A 17 -25.74 2.99 12.49
N ASP A 18 -27.03 2.93 12.16
CA ASP A 18 -28.03 2.34 13.05
C ASP A 18 -28.02 0.81 12.94
N ALA A 19 -27.36 0.16 13.89
CA ALA A 19 -27.22 -1.28 13.93
C ALA A 19 -28.54 -2.02 14.27
N GLU A 20 -29.54 -1.29 14.79
CA GLU A 20 -30.86 -1.84 15.15
C GLU A 20 -31.90 -1.64 14.05
N SER A 21 -31.53 -0.97 12.97
CA SER A 21 -32.41 -0.73 11.81
C SER A 21 -32.88 -2.00 11.10
N GLY A 22 -32.25 -3.15 11.36
CA GLY A 22 -32.49 -4.41 10.66
C GLY A 22 -31.93 -4.45 9.22
N GLN A 23 -31.34 -3.38 8.75
CA GLN A 23 -30.72 -3.32 7.43
C GLN A 23 -29.26 -3.80 7.51
N PRO A 24 -28.76 -4.61 6.58
CA PRO A 24 -27.33 -4.98 6.55
C PRO A 24 -26.47 -3.81 6.05
N LEU A 25 -25.30 -3.57 6.70
CA LEU A 25 -24.32 -2.62 6.22
C LEU A 25 -23.43 -3.29 5.16
N PHE A 26 -23.36 -2.71 3.98
CA PHE A 26 -22.32 -2.99 3.00
C PHE A 26 -21.41 -1.77 2.86
N LEU A 27 -20.16 -1.88 3.32
CA LEU A 27 -19.20 -0.80 3.29
C LEU A 27 -17.94 -1.21 2.53
N LYS A 28 -17.68 -0.58 1.39
CA LYS A 28 -16.42 -0.71 0.66
C LYS A 28 -15.52 0.47 1.00
N VAL A 29 -14.38 0.18 1.63
CA VAL A 29 -13.34 1.18 1.93
C VAL A 29 -12.18 0.97 0.99
N SER A 30 -11.87 1.96 0.15
CA SER A 30 -10.83 1.87 -0.86
C SER A 30 -9.72 2.89 -0.59
N PHE A 31 -8.52 2.40 -0.30
CA PHE A 31 -7.32 3.22 -0.16
C PHE A 31 -6.56 3.27 -1.47
N ALA A 32 -6.25 4.48 -1.95
CA ALA A 32 -5.39 4.63 -3.13
C ALA A 32 -3.91 4.29 -2.81
N ARG A 33 -3.49 4.50 -1.55
CA ARG A 33 -2.16 4.08 -1.11
C ARG A 33 -2.13 2.58 -0.79
N PRO A 34 -0.98 1.92 -0.97
CA PRO A 34 0.38 2.43 -1.22
C PRO A 34 0.74 2.69 -2.69
N HIS A 35 -0.21 3.05 -3.57
CA HIS A 35 0.11 3.51 -4.93
C HIS A 35 1.01 4.75 -4.90
N SER A 36 1.89 4.90 -5.90
CA SER A 36 2.71 6.11 -6.09
C SER A 36 1.84 7.39 -6.26
N PRO A 37 2.37 8.58 -5.90
CA PRO A 37 3.64 8.82 -5.24
C PRO A 37 3.67 8.27 -3.82
N TYR A 38 4.85 7.78 -3.37
CA TYR A 38 5.01 7.26 -2.01
C TYR A 38 5.25 8.43 -1.05
N ASP A 39 4.17 8.96 -0.52
CA ASP A 39 4.10 10.20 0.29
C ASP A 39 3.58 9.96 1.71
N PRO A 40 4.07 8.94 2.45
CA PRO A 40 3.62 8.71 3.80
C PRO A 40 4.02 9.88 4.71
N PRO A 41 3.22 10.20 5.76
CA PRO A 41 3.64 11.15 6.77
C PRO A 41 4.97 10.79 7.43
N ALA A 42 5.78 11.80 7.80
CA ALA A 42 7.14 11.63 8.28
C ALA A 42 7.27 10.63 9.45
N ARG A 43 6.29 10.57 10.36
CA ARG A 43 6.30 9.64 11.48
C ARG A 43 6.36 8.17 11.06
N PHE A 44 5.78 7.82 9.91
CA PHE A 44 5.87 6.45 9.37
C PHE A 44 7.22 6.19 8.71
N LEU A 45 7.83 7.19 8.08
CA LEU A 45 9.18 7.07 7.55
C LEU A 45 10.20 6.86 8.67
N GLN A 46 10.02 7.53 9.80
CA GLN A 46 10.88 7.35 10.98
C GLN A 46 10.90 5.92 11.50
N LEU A 47 9.80 5.16 11.38
CA LEU A 47 9.76 3.74 11.76
C LEU A 47 10.73 2.87 10.95
N TYR A 48 11.15 3.35 9.78
CA TYR A 48 12.05 2.65 8.85
C TYR A 48 13.40 3.34 8.70
N ALA A 49 13.71 4.38 9.48
CA ALA A 49 14.93 5.15 9.35
C ALA A 49 16.18 4.26 9.49
N ASP A 50 16.23 3.46 10.55
CA ASP A 50 17.35 2.60 10.91
C ASP A 50 17.11 1.11 10.57
N ARG A 51 16.02 0.81 9.85
CA ARG A 51 15.74 -0.57 9.46
C ARG A 51 16.43 -0.92 8.16
N GLU A 52 17.01 -2.10 8.14
CA GLU A 52 17.48 -2.69 6.91
C GLU A 52 16.29 -2.93 5.98
N ILE A 53 16.38 -2.42 4.77
CA ILE A 53 15.39 -2.63 3.73
C ILE A 53 15.91 -3.75 2.82
N PRO A 54 15.21 -4.89 2.72
CA PRO A 54 15.64 -5.99 1.88
C PRO A 54 15.87 -5.55 0.44
N ALA A 55 16.91 -6.10 -0.19
CA ALA A 55 17.16 -5.87 -1.61
C ALA A 55 15.94 -6.34 -2.44
N PRO A 56 15.66 -5.68 -3.57
CA PRO A 56 14.64 -6.14 -4.47
C PRO A 56 14.99 -7.50 -5.08
N ALA A 57 13.98 -8.33 -5.33
CA ALA A 57 14.17 -9.50 -6.17
C ALA A 57 14.45 -9.05 -7.62
N VAL A 58 15.54 -9.55 -8.18
CA VAL A 58 15.96 -9.25 -9.57
C VAL A 58 15.77 -10.52 -10.40
N GLY A 59 14.97 -10.43 -11.47
CA GLY A 59 14.78 -11.55 -12.38
C GLY A 59 15.80 -11.52 -13.52
N ASP A 60 16.10 -12.64 -14.14
CA ASP A 60 17.08 -12.81 -15.22
C ASP A 60 16.85 -11.85 -16.41
N TRP A 61 15.57 -11.51 -16.66
CA TRP A 61 15.19 -10.58 -17.70
C TRP A 61 15.55 -9.11 -17.43
N CYS A 62 15.98 -8.78 -16.21
CA CYS A 62 16.36 -7.42 -15.83
C CYS A 62 17.66 -6.96 -16.52
N GLY A 63 18.48 -7.87 -17.04
CA GLY A 63 19.74 -7.54 -17.70
C GLY A 63 19.60 -6.49 -18.81
N LYS A 64 18.52 -6.50 -19.57
CA LYS A 64 18.23 -5.50 -20.62
C LYS A 64 18.02 -4.07 -20.08
N TYR A 65 17.81 -3.91 -18.78
CA TYR A 65 17.62 -2.62 -18.09
C TYR A 65 18.78 -2.28 -17.17
N ALA A 66 19.90 -2.99 -17.29
CA ALA A 66 21.07 -2.79 -16.42
C ALA A 66 21.73 -1.40 -16.59
N ALA A 67 21.62 -0.81 -17.80
CA ALA A 67 22.14 0.53 -18.04
C ALA A 67 21.44 1.57 -17.15
N PRO A 68 22.20 2.56 -16.60
CA PRO A 68 21.60 3.63 -15.83
C PRO A 68 20.51 4.36 -16.61
N ALA A 69 19.40 4.64 -15.93
CA ALA A 69 18.31 5.43 -16.51
C ALA A 69 18.73 6.91 -16.55
N ASP A 70 18.35 7.59 -17.64
CA ASP A 70 18.50 9.03 -17.74
C ASP A 70 17.36 9.72 -16.95
N PRO A 71 17.67 10.45 -15.88
CA PRO A 71 16.64 11.15 -15.09
C PRO A 71 15.81 12.15 -15.91
N ALA A 72 16.36 12.70 -16.98
CA ALA A 72 15.64 13.63 -17.85
C ALA A 72 14.57 12.96 -18.71
N ARG A 73 14.60 11.64 -18.81
CA ARG A 73 13.62 10.84 -19.57
C ARG A 73 12.54 10.21 -18.68
N LEU A 74 12.48 10.59 -17.43
CA LEU A 74 11.46 10.08 -16.52
C LEU A 74 10.08 10.59 -16.89
N ALA A 75 9.17 9.67 -17.15
CA ALA A 75 7.75 10.02 -17.11
C ALA A 75 7.39 10.38 -15.67
N PRO A 76 6.73 11.53 -15.41
CA PRO A 76 6.48 12.02 -14.05
C PRO A 76 5.71 11.03 -13.16
N ASP A 77 4.93 10.16 -13.75
CA ASP A 77 4.01 9.22 -13.11
C ASP A 77 4.42 7.75 -13.21
N ALA A 78 5.43 7.43 -14.00
CA ALA A 78 5.91 6.08 -14.21
C ALA A 78 7.41 6.03 -14.51
N PRO A 79 8.29 6.33 -13.55
CA PRO A 79 9.72 6.22 -13.73
C PRO A 79 10.09 4.77 -14.05
N PHE A 80 10.75 4.59 -15.20
CA PHE A 80 11.12 3.31 -15.73
C PHE A 80 12.61 3.27 -16.03
N GLY A 81 13.35 2.37 -15.41
CA GLY A 81 14.77 2.20 -15.66
C GLY A 81 15.58 1.92 -14.39
N ASN A 82 16.89 1.86 -14.56
CA ASN A 82 17.83 1.65 -13.46
C ASN A 82 18.25 3.00 -12.84
N PHE A 83 17.68 3.33 -11.69
CA PHE A 83 18.00 4.53 -10.91
C PHE A 83 19.04 4.27 -9.82
N GLY A 84 19.61 3.08 -9.80
CA GLY A 84 20.58 2.66 -8.80
C GLY A 84 19.94 2.14 -7.50
N GLU A 85 20.81 1.52 -6.70
CA GLU A 85 20.39 0.83 -5.47
C GLU A 85 19.85 1.79 -4.40
N GLU A 86 20.46 2.95 -4.26
CA GLU A 86 20.05 3.95 -3.26
C GLU A 86 18.62 4.44 -3.52
N TYR A 87 18.30 4.72 -4.78
CA TYR A 87 16.94 5.12 -5.16
C TYR A 87 15.94 3.98 -4.91
N ALA A 88 16.29 2.75 -5.27
CA ALA A 88 15.44 1.58 -5.04
C ALA A 88 15.18 1.38 -3.54
N ARG A 89 16.22 1.48 -2.70
CA ARG A 89 16.13 1.37 -1.24
C ARG A 89 15.26 2.45 -0.64
N ARG A 90 15.44 3.70 -1.07
CA ARG A 90 14.61 4.84 -0.65
C ARG A 90 13.13 4.62 -1.04
N SER A 91 12.86 4.25 -2.28
CA SER A 91 11.50 3.98 -2.76
C SER A 91 10.80 2.88 -1.96
N ARG A 92 11.51 1.79 -1.65
CA ARG A 92 10.99 0.70 -0.83
C ARG A 92 10.70 1.14 0.60
N ARG A 93 11.57 1.96 1.20
CA ARG A 93 11.33 2.54 2.52
C ARG A 93 10.04 3.35 2.55
N HIS A 94 9.84 4.22 1.57
CA HIS A 94 8.62 5.01 1.43
C HIS A 94 7.38 4.15 1.18
N TYR A 95 7.51 3.10 0.38
CA TYR A 95 6.43 2.14 0.15
C TYR A 95 6.02 1.43 1.44
N TYR A 96 6.96 0.87 2.20
CA TYR A 96 6.66 0.22 3.47
C TYR A 96 6.02 1.17 4.47
N ALA A 97 6.51 2.39 4.56
CA ALA A 97 5.92 3.42 5.39
C ALA A 97 4.47 3.75 4.96
N SER A 98 4.18 3.76 3.66
CA SER A 98 2.83 3.94 3.13
C SER A 98 1.92 2.76 3.47
N VAL A 99 2.42 1.53 3.41
CA VAL A 99 1.68 0.32 3.84
C VAL A 99 1.34 0.42 5.33
N THR A 100 2.32 0.76 6.18
CA THR A 100 2.10 0.93 7.62
C THR A 100 1.08 2.02 7.93
N PHE A 101 1.05 3.09 7.12
CA PHE A 101 0.05 4.13 7.28
C PHE A 101 -1.37 3.63 6.94
N VAL A 102 -1.54 2.87 5.88
CA VAL A 102 -2.83 2.25 5.53
C VAL A 102 -3.26 1.27 6.62
N ASP A 103 -2.34 0.44 7.10
CA ASP A 103 -2.59 -0.52 8.18
C ASP A 103 -3.08 0.16 9.46
N GLU A 104 -2.50 1.29 9.85
CA GLU A 104 -2.99 2.08 10.98
C GLU A 104 -4.43 2.53 10.79
N GLU A 105 -4.81 2.99 9.60
CA GLU A 105 -6.18 3.43 9.32
C GLU A 105 -7.15 2.23 9.30
N ILE A 106 -6.75 1.07 8.78
CA ILE A 106 -7.52 -0.17 8.87
C ILE A 106 -7.73 -0.56 10.34
N GLY A 107 -6.69 -0.47 11.15
CA GLY A 107 -6.78 -0.73 12.59
C GLY A 107 -7.81 0.17 13.31
N LYS A 108 -7.98 1.42 12.87
CA LYS A 108 -9.01 2.33 13.40
C LYS A 108 -10.41 1.87 12.99
N ILE A 109 -10.59 1.43 11.75
CA ILE A 109 -11.86 0.91 11.25
C ILE A 109 -12.27 -0.34 12.04
N ILE A 110 -11.34 -1.27 12.26
CA ILE A 110 -11.59 -2.48 13.05
C ILE A 110 -11.97 -2.11 14.50
N ARG A 111 -11.30 -1.13 15.10
CA ARG A 111 -11.68 -0.64 16.43
C ARG A 111 -13.09 -0.04 16.45
N ALA A 112 -13.45 0.78 15.45
CA ALA A 112 -14.78 1.36 15.36
C ALA A 112 -15.87 0.28 15.25
N LEU A 113 -15.63 -0.81 14.51
CA LEU A 113 -16.54 -1.96 14.46
C LEU A 113 -16.67 -2.65 15.81
N LYS A 114 -15.56 -2.83 16.54
CA LYS A 114 -15.58 -3.44 17.88
C LYS A 114 -16.31 -2.55 18.88
N GLU A 115 -16.01 -1.25 18.90
CA GLU A 115 -16.67 -0.25 19.76
C GLU A 115 -18.19 -0.19 19.52
N LYS A 116 -18.62 -0.39 18.28
CA LYS A 116 -20.03 -0.43 17.87
C LYS A 116 -20.70 -1.80 18.13
N GLY A 117 -19.96 -2.81 18.56
CA GLY A 117 -20.48 -4.18 18.77
C GLY A 117 -20.83 -4.91 17.47
N MET A 118 -20.27 -4.46 16.34
CA MET A 118 -20.57 -5.02 15.01
C MET A 118 -19.51 -6.01 14.53
N TYR A 119 -18.32 -6.02 15.15
CA TYR A 119 -17.18 -6.80 14.65
C TYR A 119 -17.48 -8.29 14.50
N ASP A 120 -18.03 -8.92 15.53
CA ASP A 120 -18.29 -10.38 15.56
C ASP A 120 -19.45 -10.81 14.62
N ARG A 121 -20.24 -9.83 14.14
CA ARG A 121 -21.32 -10.04 13.18
C ARG A 121 -20.95 -9.58 11.76
N SER A 122 -19.69 -9.25 11.53
CA SER A 122 -19.23 -8.72 10.24
C SER A 122 -18.38 -9.73 9.48
N LEU A 123 -18.61 -9.86 8.19
CA LEU A 123 -17.68 -10.47 7.26
C LEU A 123 -16.71 -9.37 6.77
N ILE A 124 -15.43 -9.51 7.12
CA ILE A 124 -14.39 -8.57 6.72
C ILE A 124 -13.54 -9.20 5.64
N ILE A 125 -13.48 -8.57 4.46
CA ILE A 125 -12.70 -9.04 3.32
C ILE A 125 -11.60 -8.01 3.04
N PHE A 126 -10.34 -8.43 3.15
CA PHE A 126 -9.20 -7.63 2.75
C PHE A 126 -8.68 -8.08 1.39
N VAL A 127 -8.64 -7.16 0.43
CA VAL A 127 -8.19 -7.44 -0.93
C VAL A 127 -7.28 -6.33 -1.46
N ALA A 128 -6.40 -6.69 -2.35
CA ALA A 128 -5.65 -5.76 -3.18
C ALA A 128 -5.78 -6.21 -4.64
N ASP A 129 -5.86 -5.26 -5.55
CA ASP A 129 -5.88 -5.53 -7.00
C ASP A 129 -4.55 -6.14 -7.46
N HIS A 130 -3.44 -5.60 -6.95
CA HIS A 130 -2.07 -6.10 -7.12
C HIS A 130 -1.15 -5.49 -6.04
N GLY A 131 0.11 -5.89 -6.02
CA GLY A 131 1.16 -5.28 -5.21
C GLY A 131 1.94 -4.20 -5.98
N GLY A 132 2.80 -3.46 -5.26
CA GLY A 132 3.77 -2.54 -5.84
C GLY A 132 5.15 -3.20 -5.97
N TYR A 133 5.80 -2.98 -7.10
CA TYR A 133 7.20 -3.41 -7.32
C TYR A 133 8.20 -2.32 -6.87
N ALA A 134 8.03 -1.73 -5.72
CA ALA A 134 8.87 -0.64 -5.22
C ALA A 134 10.37 -1.00 -5.24
N GLY A 135 11.03 -0.80 -6.36
CA GLY A 135 12.43 -1.17 -6.60
C GLY A 135 12.69 -2.67 -6.72
N GLY A 136 11.66 -3.51 -6.83
CA GLY A 136 11.76 -4.97 -6.93
C GLY A 136 12.25 -5.50 -8.27
N ILE A 137 12.33 -4.64 -9.21
CA ILE A 137 13.02 -4.72 -10.48
C ILE A 137 13.54 -3.32 -10.65
N ILE A 138 14.60 -3.11 -11.35
CA ILE A 138 15.15 -1.84 -11.77
C ILE A 138 14.06 -0.89 -12.38
N ILE A 139 12.80 -1.13 -12.05
CA ILE A 139 11.63 -0.44 -12.54
C ILE A 139 10.84 0.07 -11.34
N THR A 140 10.95 1.33 -11.07
CA THR A 140 10.08 2.00 -10.11
C THR A 140 8.86 2.53 -10.85
N GLY A 141 7.71 2.05 -10.46
CA GLY A 141 6.44 2.56 -10.93
C GLY A 141 6.03 2.07 -12.33
N GLY A 142 5.11 1.17 -12.41
CA GLY A 142 4.50 0.79 -13.68
C GLY A 142 3.61 -0.45 -13.56
N ARG A 143 2.34 -0.26 -13.76
CA ARG A 143 1.29 -1.29 -13.71
C ARG A 143 1.37 -2.36 -14.80
N ARG A 144 2.47 -2.46 -15.55
CA ARG A 144 2.46 -3.21 -16.81
C ARG A 144 3.19 -4.53 -16.84
N ILE A 145 3.65 -5.04 -15.71
CA ILE A 145 4.24 -6.38 -15.69
C ILE A 145 3.44 -7.25 -14.72
N LEU A 146 2.47 -7.95 -15.29
CA LEU A 146 1.81 -9.09 -14.64
C LEU A 146 2.85 -10.22 -14.52
N MET A 147 3.68 -10.16 -13.50
CA MET A 147 4.44 -11.32 -13.11
C MET A 147 3.59 -12.19 -12.21
N LYS A 148 3.58 -13.47 -12.49
CA LYS A 148 2.95 -14.52 -11.72
C LYS A 148 3.59 -14.62 -10.33
N GLY A 149 3.32 -13.62 -9.47
CA GLY A 149 3.58 -13.72 -8.03
C GLY A 149 2.67 -14.79 -7.46
N ARG A 150 3.19 -15.77 -6.74
CA ARG A 150 2.36 -16.71 -5.99
C ARG A 150 1.44 -15.90 -5.06
N ARG A 151 0.15 -15.94 -5.32
CA ARG A 151 -0.86 -15.44 -4.40
C ARG A 151 -0.92 -16.45 -3.25
N THR A 152 -0.33 -16.10 -2.12
CA THR A 152 -0.62 -16.83 -0.88
C THR A 152 -1.78 -16.10 -0.20
N PHE A 153 -2.97 -16.65 -0.32
CA PHE A 153 -4.06 -16.31 0.57
C PHE A 153 -3.76 -16.97 1.92
N ARG A 154 -3.60 -16.18 2.95
CA ARG A 154 -3.68 -16.69 4.33
C ARG A 154 -5.06 -16.31 4.86
N SER A 155 -5.87 -17.31 5.16
CA SER A 155 -7.02 -17.17 6.03
C SER A 155 -6.52 -17.00 7.46
N TRP A 156 -7.00 -15.99 8.13
CA TRP A 156 -6.80 -15.76 9.57
C TRP A 156 -7.96 -16.37 10.33
#